data_d2dabf19811f4341e7491f9d680ffdc4
#
_entry.id   d2dabf19811f4341e7491f9d680ffdc4
#
_cell.length_a   1.000
_cell.length_b   1.000
_cell.length_c   1.000
_cell.angle_alpha   90.00
_cell.angle_beta   90.00
_cell.angle_gamma   90.00
#
_symmetry.space_group_name_H-M   'P 1'
#
loop_
_entity.id
_entity.type
_entity.pdbx_description
1 polymer ?
#
loop_
_entity_poly.entity_id
_entity_poly.type
_entity_poly.pdbx_seq_one_letter_code
_entity_poly.pdbx_strand_id
1 'polypeptide(L)'
;GSNLIMNIKRFLEQPRLRLAWILTLARSGWWQLFIIYTPIYAVHTGLGELWGSAIVSIGSAWTLTVPFWGWIARRYSLRLLMRTGFVMTSLATTAVFAFAGSPSLAVTLLILAALGATMLDGSGHVLFLRAVRPRERTEMAGIYQTYRDTANLAVPGIFAVLLKFYSLPAVFAGGAVWMMAAGVTSRHIPKRM
;
A
#
# COMPACT_ATOMS: atom_id res chain seq x y z
N GLY A 1 29.95 -8.57 -7.60
CA GLY A 1 29.65 -7.21 -7.07
C GLY A 1 29.37 -6.19 -8.16
N SER A 2 30.09 -6.21 -9.28
CA SER A 2 29.88 -5.23 -10.37
C SER A 2 28.52 -5.34 -11.06
N ASN A 3 27.99 -6.54 -11.20
CA ASN A 3 26.71 -6.75 -11.87
C ASN A 3 25.52 -6.20 -11.06
N LEU A 4 25.54 -6.33 -9.74
CA LEU A 4 24.47 -5.82 -8.88
C LEU A 4 24.40 -4.29 -8.92
N ILE A 5 25.52 -3.60 -8.78
CA ILE A 5 25.60 -2.14 -8.83
C ILE A 5 25.12 -1.62 -10.19
N MET A 6 25.54 -2.28 -11.28
CA MET A 6 25.12 -1.93 -12.62
C MET A 6 23.62 -2.13 -12.84
N ASN A 7 23.04 -3.20 -12.29
CA ASN A 7 21.61 -3.46 -12.35
C ASN A 7 20.81 -2.45 -11.54
N ILE A 8 21.27 -2.07 -10.35
CA ILE A 8 20.67 -1.01 -9.55
C ILE A 8 20.67 0.31 -10.32
N LYS A 9 21.77 0.66 -10.94
CA LYS A 9 21.88 1.86 -11.78
C LYS A 9 20.87 1.83 -12.93
N ARG A 10 20.79 0.72 -13.67
CA ARG A 10 19.80 0.52 -14.74
C ARG A 10 18.37 0.65 -14.26
N PHE A 11 18.07 0.12 -13.08
CA PHE A 11 16.74 0.25 -12.47
C PHE A 11 16.40 1.71 -12.19
N LEU A 12 17.34 2.43 -11.58
CA LEU A 12 17.16 3.85 -11.23
C LEU A 12 17.07 4.78 -12.45
N GLU A 13 17.68 4.40 -13.56
CA GLU A 13 17.63 5.15 -14.81
C GLU A 13 16.28 5.01 -15.54
N GLN A 14 15.47 4.02 -15.20
CA GLN A 14 14.17 3.78 -15.83
C GLN A 14 13.03 4.41 -15.03
N PRO A 15 12.42 5.52 -15.48
CA PRO A 15 11.36 6.22 -14.74
C PRO A 15 10.16 5.35 -14.42
N ARG A 16 9.80 4.43 -15.31
CA ARG A 16 8.66 3.51 -15.12
C ARG A 16 8.90 2.52 -13.98
N LEU A 17 10.11 2.00 -13.85
CA LEU A 17 10.49 1.09 -12.76
C LEU A 17 10.54 1.81 -11.43
N ARG A 18 11.07 3.04 -11.38
CA ARG A 18 11.04 3.87 -10.18
C ARG A 18 9.61 4.16 -9.73
N LEU A 19 8.74 4.50 -10.66
CA LEU A 19 7.33 4.74 -10.38
C LEU A 19 6.66 3.49 -9.81
N ALA A 20 6.84 2.33 -10.42
CA ALA A 20 6.31 1.06 -9.94
C ALA A 20 6.80 0.73 -8.53
N TRP A 21 8.08 0.95 -8.26
CA TRP A 21 8.67 0.73 -6.94
C TRP A 21 8.08 1.65 -5.87
N ILE A 22 7.95 2.94 -6.16
CA ILE A 22 7.39 3.94 -5.23
C ILE A 22 5.92 3.63 -4.91
N LEU A 23 5.12 3.32 -5.91
CA LEU A 23 3.70 3.00 -5.73
C LEU A 23 3.51 1.70 -4.94
N THR A 24 4.34 0.71 -5.20
CA THR A 24 4.29 -0.56 -4.47
C THR A 24 4.78 -0.41 -3.03
N LEU A 25 5.80 0.43 -2.81
CA LEU A 25 6.26 0.79 -1.47
C LEU A 25 5.14 1.45 -0.65
N ALA A 26 4.40 2.37 -1.24
CA ALA A 26 3.28 3.04 -0.59
C ALA A 26 2.20 2.04 -0.16
N ARG A 27 1.82 1.13 -1.04
CA ARG A 27 0.86 0.06 -0.73
C ARG A 27 1.35 -0.84 0.40
N SER A 28 2.59 -1.30 0.33
CA SER A 28 3.17 -2.14 1.39
C SER A 28 3.25 -1.40 2.72
N GLY A 29 3.55 -0.10 2.70
CA GLY A 29 3.54 0.74 3.87
C GLY A 29 2.17 0.81 4.53
N TRP A 30 1.11 0.93 3.74
CA TRP A 30 -0.25 0.93 4.27
C TRP A 30 -0.63 -0.42 4.90
N TRP A 31 -0.27 -1.55 4.28
CA TRP A 31 -0.50 -2.88 4.86
C TRP A 31 0.23 -3.06 6.19
N GLN A 32 1.45 -2.57 6.31
CA GLN A 32 2.18 -2.57 7.59
C GLN A 32 1.44 -1.75 8.64
N LEU A 33 0.98 -0.56 8.30
CA LEU A 33 0.16 0.27 9.16
C LEU A 33 -1.09 -0.49 9.63
N PHE A 34 -1.83 -1.09 8.72
CA PHE A 34 -3.06 -1.81 9.02
C PHE A 34 -2.82 -3.02 9.95
N ILE A 35 -1.83 -3.84 9.65
CA ILE A 35 -1.54 -5.06 10.41
C ILE A 35 -1.03 -4.73 11.82
N ILE A 36 -0.22 -3.70 11.97
CA ILE A 36 0.41 -3.36 13.26
C ILE A 36 -0.52 -2.51 14.12
N TYR A 37 -1.11 -1.46 13.56
CA TYR A 37 -1.82 -0.44 14.35
C TYR A 37 -3.31 -0.67 14.50
N THR A 38 -3.95 -1.49 13.68
CA THR A 38 -5.36 -1.85 13.86
C THR A 38 -5.59 -2.64 15.15
N PRO A 39 -4.79 -3.66 15.50
CA PRO A 39 -4.91 -4.31 16.80
C PRO A 39 -4.69 -3.36 17.98
N ILE A 40 -3.72 -2.45 17.87
CA ILE A 40 -3.44 -1.44 18.90
C ILE A 40 -4.66 -0.53 19.09
N TYR A 41 -5.25 -0.07 17.99
CA TYR A 41 -6.47 0.73 18.02
C TYR A 41 -7.63 -0.01 18.69
N ALA A 42 -7.84 -1.28 18.39
CA ALA A 42 -8.89 -2.09 18.97
C ALA A 42 -8.74 -2.24 20.49
N VAL A 43 -7.53 -2.48 20.97
CA VAL A 43 -7.24 -2.54 22.41
C VAL A 43 -7.44 -1.17 23.07
N HIS A 44 -6.94 -0.13 22.45
CA HIS A 44 -6.98 1.24 22.98
C HIS A 44 -8.42 1.79 23.08
N THR A 45 -9.32 1.37 22.20
CA THR A 45 -10.74 1.79 22.19
C THR A 45 -11.66 0.87 22.99
N GLY A 46 -11.10 -0.17 23.64
CA GLY A 46 -11.88 -1.10 24.46
C GLY A 46 -12.52 -2.26 23.72
N LEU A 47 -12.29 -2.41 22.41
CA LEU A 47 -12.78 -3.56 21.63
C LEU A 47 -12.08 -4.87 22.02
N GLY A 48 -10.79 -4.80 22.38
CA GLY A 48 -9.98 -5.92 22.82
C GLY A 48 -9.14 -6.56 21.71
N GLU A 49 -8.21 -7.43 22.12
CA GLU A 49 -7.27 -8.09 21.22
C GLU A 49 -7.95 -9.02 20.21
N LEU A 50 -9.00 -9.72 20.64
CA LEU A 50 -9.73 -10.63 19.78
C LEU A 50 -10.38 -9.88 18.59
N TRP A 51 -10.99 -8.74 18.85
CA TRP A 51 -11.55 -7.90 17.81
C TRP A 51 -10.48 -7.31 16.90
N GLY A 52 -9.33 -6.90 17.44
CA GLY A 52 -8.19 -6.44 16.66
C GLY A 52 -7.73 -7.48 15.64
N SER A 53 -7.55 -8.72 16.10
CA SER A 53 -7.17 -9.84 15.21
C SER A 53 -8.26 -10.18 14.21
N ALA A 54 -9.53 -10.14 14.60
CA ALA A 54 -10.66 -10.39 13.70
C ALA A 54 -10.74 -9.34 12.59
N ILE A 55 -10.56 -8.06 12.89
CA ILE A 55 -10.57 -6.97 11.91
C ILE A 55 -9.45 -7.15 10.88
N VAL A 56 -8.23 -7.45 11.35
CA VAL A 56 -7.09 -7.71 10.47
C VAL A 56 -7.36 -8.92 9.59
N SER A 57 -7.94 -9.98 10.13
CA SER A 57 -8.30 -11.18 9.35
C SER A 57 -9.35 -10.89 8.29
N ILE A 58 -10.40 -10.15 8.62
CA ILE A 58 -11.46 -9.77 7.67
C ILE A 58 -10.89 -8.87 6.57
N GLY A 59 -10.11 -7.85 6.93
CA GLY A 59 -9.48 -6.97 5.95
C GLY A 59 -8.50 -7.72 5.06
N SER A 60 -7.72 -8.63 5.63
CA SER A 60 -6.77 -9.47 4.86
C SER A 60 -7.47 -10.50 3.97
N ALA A 61 -8.71 -10.89 4.29
CA ALA A 61 -9.49 -11.79 3.44
C ALA A 61 -9.75 -11.22 2.03
N TRP A 62 -9.75 -9.90 1.88
CA TRP A 62 -9.80 -9.25 0.57
C TRP A 62 -8.68 -9.69 -0.37
N THR A 63 -7.53 -10.13 0.17
CA THR A 63 -6.41 -10.60 -0.64
C THR A 63 -6.76 -11.82 -1.49
N LEU A 64 -7.80 -12.56 -1.12
CA LEU A 64 -8.33 -13.65 -1.95
C LEU A 64 -8.88 -13.15 -3.29
N THR A 65 -9.22 -11.88 -3.39
CA THR A 65 -9.71 -11.23 -4.63
C THR A 65 -8.59 -10.66 -5.50
N VAL A 66 -7.33 -10.74 -5.09
CA VAL A 66 -6.17 -10.22 -5.84
C VAL A 66 -6.15 -10.68 -7.31
N PRO A 67 -6.37 -11.98 -7.65
CA PRO A 67 -6.40 -12.41 -9.03
C PRO A 67 -7.47 -11.70 -9.88
N PHE A 68 -8.61 -11.41 -9.30
CA PHE A 68 -9.69 -10.66 -9.96
C PHE A 68 -9.26 -9.23 -10.32
N TRP A 69 -8.61 -8.54 -9.40
CA TRP A 69 -8.10 -7.18 -9.64
C TRP A 69 -6.97 -7.16 -10.67
N GLY A 70 -6.11 -8.16 -10.66
CA GLY A 70 -5.10 -8.34 -11.69
C GLY A 70 -5.72 -8.56 -13.07
N TRP A 71 -6.79 -9.32 -13.14
CA TRP A 71 -7.54 -9.51 -14.39
C TRP A 71 -8.17 -8.20 -14.88
N ILE A 72 -8.79 -7.42 -14.00
CA ILE A 72 -9.33 -6.10 -14.34
C ILE A 72 -8.24 -5.16 -14.83
N ALA A 73 -7.07 -5.15 -14.17
CA ALA A 73 -5.95 -4.31 -14.57
C ALA A 73 -5.46 -4.63 -16.00
N ARG A 74 -5.45 -5.91 -16.37
CA ARG A 74 -5.03 -6.34 -17.71
C ARG A 74 -6.10 -6.06 -18.78
N ARG A 75 -7.37 -6.20 -18.42
CA ARG A 75 -8.48 -6.11 -19.39
C ARG A 75 -8.95 -4.69 -19.62
N TYR A 76 -8.92 -3.86 -18.59
CA TYR A 76 -9.40 -2.48 -18.65
C TYR A 76 -8.23 -1.51 -18.49
N SER A 77 -8.32 -0.54 -17.61
CA SER A 77 -7.29 0.47 -17.41
C SER A 77 -6.53 0.23 -16.10
N LEU A 78 -5.24 -0.09 -16.20
CA LEU A 78 -4.34 -0.19 -15.05
C LEU A 78 -4.28 1.14 -14.28
N ARG A 79 -4.15 2.25 -15.00
CA ARG A 79 -4.08 3.59 -14.41
C ARG A 79 -5.33 3.93 -13.60
N LEU A 80 -6.50 3.66 -14.17
CA LEU A 80 -7.77 3.93 -13.50
C LEU A 80 -7.93 3.07 -12.25
N LEU A 81 -7.61 1.79 -12.32
CA LEU A 81 -7.70 0.88 -11.17
C LEU A 81 -6.76 1.31 -10.05
N MET A 82 -5.52 1.66 -10.36
CA MET A 82 -4.57 2.12 -9.35
C MET A 82 -5.00 3.45 -8.72
N ARG A 83 -5.49 4.39 -9.52
CA ARG A 83 -6.02 5.66 -8.99
C ARG A 83 -7.21 5.42 -8.06
N THR A 84 -8.13 4.56 -8.45
CA THR A 84 -9.29 4.19 -7.62
C THR A 84 -8.83 3.54 -6.31
N GLY A 85 -7.89 2.63 -6.36
CA GLY A 85 -7.33 1.99 -5.17
C GLY A 85 -6.69 2.99 -4.21
N PHE A 86 -5.85 3.89 -4.70
CA PHE A 86 -5.21 4.92 -3.87
C PHE A 86 -6.23 5.91 -3.30
N VAL A 87 -7.18 6.37 -4.09
CA VAL A 87 -8.23 7.29 -3.63
C VAL A 87 -9.09 6.61 -2.56
N MET A 88 -9.56 5.40 -2.80
CA MET A 88 -10.37 4.65 -1.82
C MET A 88 -9.62 4.45 -0.51
N THR A 89 -8.38 3.99 -0.57
CA THR A 89 -7.56 3.74 0.61
C THR A 89 -7.25 5.03 1.37
N SER A 90 -6.88 6.10 0.67
CA SER A 90 -6.56 7.37 1.31
C SER A 90 -7.77 8.05 1.92
N LEU A 91 -8.91 8.06 1.24
CA LEU A 91 -10.15 8.64 1.78
C LEU A 91 -10.67 7.85 2.98
N ALA A 92 -10.70 6.53 2.89
CA ALA A 92 -11.13 5.68 4.00
C ALA A 92 -10.21 5.83 5.21
N THR A 93 -8.90 5.88 5.02
CA THR A 93 -7.92 6.07 6.11
C THR A 93 -8.04 7.48 6.72
N THR A 94 -8.27 8.50 5.92
CA THR A 94 -8.57 9.85 6.41
C THR A 94 -9.84 9.87 7.26
N ALA A 95 -10.88 9.17 6.82
CA ALA A 95 -12.13 9.05 7.58
C ALA A 95 -11.91 8.29 8.90
N VAL A 96 -11.05 7.29 8.94
CA VAL A 96 -10.65 6.63 10.20
C VAL A 96 -10.05 7.63 11.18
N PHE A 97 -9.18 8.51 10.72
CA PHE A 97 -8.63 9.59 11.55
C PHE A 97 -9.74 10.50 12.08
N ALA A 98 -10.66 10.93 11.23
CA ALA A 98 -11.75 11.83 11.60
C ALA A 98 -12.75 11.20 12.57
N PHE A 99 -13.03 9.90 12.42
CA PHE A 99 -14.01 9.15 13.20
C PHE A 99 -13.39 8.15 14.18
N ALA A 100 -12.17 8.38 14.61
CA ALA A 100 -11.45 7.49 15.53
C ALA A 100 -12.16 7.32 16.89
N GLY A 101 -13.00 8.27 17.29
CA GLY A 101 -13.83 8.16 18.49
C GLY A 101 -15.07 7.25 18.36
N SER A 102 -15.40 6.78 17.15
CA SER A 102 -16.48 5.84 16.90
C SER A 102 -15.92 4.50 16.40
N PRO A 103 -15.69 3.50 17.29
CA PRO A 103 -15.01 2.27 16.92
C PRO A 103 -15.68 1.48 15.79
N SER A 104 -17.01 1.38 15.78
CA SER A 104 -17.74 0.63 14.75
C SER A 104 -17.56 1.25 13.36
N LEU A 105 -17.63 2.57 13.27
CA LEU A 105 -17.44 3.29 12.00
C LEU A 105 -15.98 3.20 11.55
N ALA A 106 -15.03 3.38 12.47
CA ALA A 106 -13.60 3.26 12.17
C ALA A 106 -13.23 1.87 11.65
N VAL A 107 -13.76 0.81 12.26
CA VAL A 107 -13.56 -0.58 11.81
C VAL A 107 -14.08 -0.79 10.40
N THR A 108 -15.29 -0.32 10.09
CA THR A 108 -15.86 -0.41 8.75
C THR A 108 -14.98 0.31 7.72
N LEU A 109 -14.51 1.50 8.06
CA LEU A 109 -13.62 2.29 7.19
C LEU A 109 -12.26 1.61 6.97
N LEU A 110 -11.70 0.97 7.99
CA LEU A 110 -10.45 0.20 7.86
C LEU A 110 -10.62 -0.98 6.91
N ILE A 111 -11.75 -1.69 6.97
CA ILE A 111 -12.04 -2.80 6.06
C ILE A 111 -12.21 -2.29 4.62
N LEU A 112 -12.86 -1.15 4.42
CA LEU A 112 -12.97 -0.52 3.09
C LEU A 112 -11.60 -0.06 2.57
N ALA A 113 -10.77 0.49 3.42
CA ALA A 113 -9.39 0.87 3.05
C ALA A 113 -8.57 -0.37 2.64
N ALA A 114 -8.74 -1.49 3.34
CA ALA A 114 -8.11 -2.75 2.98
C ALA A 114 -8.56 -3.27 1.61
N LEU A 115 -9.81 -3.07 1.22
CA LEU A 115 -10.28 -3.37 -0.13
C LEU A 115 -9.54 -2.54 -1.17
N GLY A 116 -9.39 -1.24 -0.95
CA GLY A 116 -8.63 -0.35 -1.83
C GLY A 116 -7.17 -0.79 -1.97
N ALA A 117 -6.52 -1.16 -0.87
CA ALA A 117 -5.16 -1.68 -0.88
C ALA A 117 -5.05 -3.02 -1.65
N THR A 118 -6.06 -3.87 -1.56
CA THR A 118 -6.12 -5.13 -2.32
C THR A 118 -6.22 -4.88 -3.83
N MET A 119 -6.96 -3.86 -4.25
CA MET A 119 -6.98 -3.43 -5.65
C MET A 119 -5.58 -3.06 -6.13
N LEU A 120 -4.79 -2.39 -5.29
CA LEU A 120 -3.40 -2.05 -5.57
C LEU A 120 -2.49 -3.29 -5.60
N ASP A 121 -2.77 -4.30 -4.78
CA ASP A 121 -2.02 -5.57 -4.79
C ASP A 121 -2.16 -6.27 -6.14
N GLY A 122 -3.37 -6.39 -6.66
CA GLY A 122 -3.62 -7.01 -7.95
C GLY A 122 -3.03 -6.22 -9.12
N SER A 123 -3.14 -4.91 -9.09
CA SER A 123 -2.64 -4.03 -10.16
C SER A 123 -1.12 -3.83 -10.11
N GLY A 124 -0.50 -3.94 -8.94
CA GLY A 124 0.94 -3.73 -8.77
C GLY A 124 1.80 -4.71 -9.55
N HIS A 125 1.42 -5.97 -9.61
CA HIS A 125 2.11 -6.97 -10.43
C HIS A 125 2.03 -6.63 -11.93
N VAL A 126 0.86 -6.21 -12.39
CA VAL A 126 0.66 -5.81 -13.78
C VAL A 126 1.48 -4.58 -14.11
N LEU A 127 1.55 -3.61 -13.20
CA LEU A 127 2.35 -2.41 -13.35
C LEU A 127 3.83 -2.74 -13.56
N PHE A 128 4.40 -3.60 -12.70
CA PHE A 128 5.80 -4.01 -12.83
C PHE A 128 6.06 -4.74 -14.15
N LEU A 129 5.23 -5.71 -14.50
CA LEU A 129 5.39 -6.50 -15.72
C LEU A 129 5.31 -5.63 -16.99
N ARG A 130 4.54 -4.56 -16.96
CA ARG A 130 4.43 -3.61 -18.07
C ARG A 130 5.52 -2.54 -18.05
N ALA A 131 6.08 -2.24 -16.89
CA ALA A 131 7.15 -1.25 -16.75
C ALA A 131 8.51 -1.81 -17.13
N VAL A 132 8.76 -3.10 -16.90
CA VAL A 132 10.05 -3.74 -17.12
C VAL A 132 10.15 -4.30 -18.55
N ARG A 133 11.32 -4.17 -19.15
CA ARG A 133 11.60 -4.81 -20.45
C ARG A 133 11.63 -6.33 -20.28
N PRO A 134 11.03 -7.11 -21.22
CA PRO A 134 10.98 -8.57 -21.09
C PRO A 134 12.32 -9.25 -20.85
N ARG A 135 13.40 -8.72 -21.45
CA ARG A 135 14.76 -9.24 -21.33
C ARG A 135 15.38 -9.00 -19.95
N GLU A 136 14.89 -8.00 -19.21
CA GLU A 136 15.45 -7.57 -17.92
C GLU A 136 14.60 -8.02 -16.72
N ARG A 137 13.50 -8.73 -16.95
CA ARG A 137 12.52 -9.10 -15.89
C ARG A 137 13.17 -9.81 -14.72
N THR A 138 14.01 -10.79 -14.99
CA THR A 138 14.66 -11.59 -13.94
C THR A 138 15.63 -10.73 -13.11
N GLU A 139 16.44 -9.90 -13.77
CA GLU A 139 17.44 -9.05 -13.11
C GLU A 139 16.79 -7.93 -12.32
N MET A 140 15.75 -7.30 -12.88
CA MET A 140 15.05 -6.19 -12.24
C MET A 140 14.08 -6.62 -11.15
N ALA A 141 13.57 -7.86 -11.20
CA ALA A 141 12.64 -8.39 -10.19
C ALA A 141 13.27 -8.40 -8.78
N GLY A 142 14.51 -8.79 -8.65
CA GLY A 142 15.23 -8.79 -7.38
C GLY A 142 15.33 -7.39 -6.77
N ILE A 143 15.63 -6.39 -7.60
CA ILE A 143 15.72 -4.99 -7.17
C ILE A 143 14.33 -4.44 -6.83
N TYR A 144 13.34 -4.75 -7.65
CA TYR A 144 11.95 -4.35 -7.39
C TYR A 144 11.44 -4.88 -6.05
N GLN A 145 11.74 -6.13 -5.71
CA GLN A 145 11.31 -6.76 -4.45
C GLN A 145 11.87 -6.05 -3.19
N THR A 146 12.89 -5.22 -3.31
CA THR A 146 13.42 -4.45 -2.18
C THR A 146 12.41 -3.47 -1.58
N TYR A 147 11.30 -3.17 -2.26
CA TYR A 147 10.22 -2.37 -1.69
C TYR A 147 9.69 -2.98 -0.39
N ARG A 148 9.62 -4.32 -0.34
CA ARG A 148 9.12 -5.04 0.84
C ARG A 148 10.04 -4.83 2.04
N ASP A 149 11.33 -4.99 1.84
CA ASP A 149 12.31 -4.81 2.91
C ASP A 149 12.37 -3.35 3.36
N THR A 150 12.30 -2.42 2.43
CA THR A 150 12.24 -0.99 2.73
C THR A 150 11.00 -0.64 3.55
N ALA A 151 9.83 -1.17 3.18
CA ALA A 151 8.60 -0.96 3.95
C ALA A 151 8.69 -1.57 5.35
N ASN A 152 9.21 -2.79 5.46
CA ASN A 152 9.36 -3.48 6.74
C ASN A 152 10.30 -2.75 7.72
N LEU A 153 11.31 -2.06 7.21
CA LEU A 153 12.26 -1.29 8.03
C LEU A 153 11.76 0.12 8.32
N ALA A 154 11.31 0.84 7.29
CA ALA A 154 11.00 2.26 7.39
C ALA A 154 9.66 2.54 8.06
N VAL A 155 8.62 1.77 7.72
CA VAL A 155 7.24 2.06 8.15
C VAL A 155 7.05 1.92 9.66
N PRO A 156 7.48 0.83 10.32
CA PRO A 156 7.37 0.74 11.77
C PRO A 156 8.11 1.86 12.49
N GLY A 157 9.29 2.25 12.00
CA GLY A 157 10.08 3.33 12.58
C GLY A 157 9.39 4.69 12.47
N ILE A 158 8.88 5.04 11.29
CA ILE A 158 8.20 6.31 11.03
C ILE A 158 6.93 6.42 11.88
N PHE A 159 6.10 5.38 11.88
CA PHE A 159 4.84 5.42 12.63
C PHE A 159 5.04 5.30 14.13
N ALA A 160 6.08 4.62 14.59
CA ALA A 160 6.45 4.62 16.01
C ALA A 160 6.81 6.03 16.50
N VAL A 161 7.52 6.81 15.69
CA VAL A 161 7.80 8.23 16.00
C VAL A 161 6.52 9.04 16.06
N LEU A 162 5.61 8.87 15.11
CA LEU A 162 4.32 9.54 15.12
C LEU A 162 3.49 9.19 16.36
N LEU A 163 3.49 7.92 16.74
CA LEU A 163 2.77 7.45 17.94
C LEU A 163 3.37 8.03 19.22
N LYS A 164 4.70 8.16 19.28
CA LYS A 164 5.41 8.69 20.46
C LYS A 164 5.12 10.18 20.67
N PHE A 165 5.15 11.00 19.61
CA PHE A 165 5.04 12.46 19.70
C PHE A 165 3.61 12.97 19.52
N TYR A 166 2.72 12.16 18.97
CA TYR A 166 1.32 12.49 18.73
C TYR A 166 0.42 11.41 19.33
N SER A 167 -0.71 11.16 18.72
CA SER A 167 -1.69 10.17 19.18
C SER A 167 -1.84 9.03 18.16
N LEU A 168 -2.50 7.97 18.58
CA LEU A 168 -2.83 6.85 17.68
C LEU A 168 -3.62 7.30 16.42
N PRO A 169 -4.64 8.17 16.48
CA PRO A 169 -5.28 8.69 15.28
C PRO A 169 -4.32 9.39 14.31
N ALA A 170 -3.25 10.04 14.80
CA ALA A 170 -2.25 10.68 13.95
C ALA A 170 -1.47 9.67 13.09
N VAL A 171 -1.31 8.43 13.53
CA VAL A 171 -0.71 7.35 12.73
C VAL A 171 -1.55 7.08 11.49
N PHE A 172 -2.87 6.99 11.63
CA PHE A 172 -3.78 6.82 10.49
C PHE A 172 -3.78 8.04 9.57
N ALA A 173 -3.71 9.25 10.13
CA ALA A 173 -3.55 10.47 9.33
C ALA A 173 -2.26 10.45 8.51
N GLY A 174 -1.14 10.01 9.10
CA GLY A 174 0.14 9.84 8.40
C GLY A 174 0.04 8.84 7.26
N GLY A 175 -0.62 7.71 7.48
CA GLY A 175 -0.90 6.72 6.45
C GLY A 175 -1.78 7.26 5.33
N ALA A 176 -2.78 8.06 5.66
CA ALA A 176 -3.65 8.71 4.68
C ALA A 176 -2.88 9.69 3.79
N VAL A 177 -2.03 10.52 4.37
CA VAL A 177 -1.16 11.46 3.64
C VAL A 177 -0.22 10.71 2.71
N TRP A 178 0.39 9.63 3.19
CA TRP A 178 1.24 8.77 2.41
C TRP A 178 0.52 8.20 1.18
N MET A 179 -0.68 7.68 1.36
CA MET A 179 -1.47 7.12 0.26
C MET A 179 -2.00 8.19 -0.70
N MET A 180 -2.33 9.38 -0.22
CA MET A 180 -2.68 10.52 -1.07
C MET A 180 -1.51 10.95 -1.96
N ALA A 181 -0.31 11.05 -1.40
CA ALA A 181 0.89 11.38 -2.14
C ALA A 181 1.16 10.33 -3.23
N ALA A 182 1.02 9.04 -2.91
CA ALA A 182 1.15 7.96 -3.87
C ALA A 182 0.06 8.03 -4.95
N GLY A 183 -1.16 8.35 -4.58
CA GLY A 183 -2.27 8.55 -5.52
C GLY A 183 -2.03 9.67 -6.51
N VAL A 184 -1.49 10.80 -6.05
CA VAL A 184 -1.05 11.90 -6.93
C VAL A 184 0.09 11.46 -7.84
N THR A 185 1.05 10.72 -7.31
CA THR A 185 2.16 10.18 -8.11
C THR A 185 1.68 9.19 -9.17
N SER A 186 0.60 8.45 -8.92
CA SER A 186 0.03 7.48 -9.87
C SER A 186 -0.45 8.13 -11.19
N ARG A 187 -0.64 9.44 -11.22
CA ARG A 187 -0.98 10.18 -12.47
C ARG A 187 0.09 10.05 -13.54
N HIS A 188 1.33 9.75 -13.16
CA HIS A 188 2.44 9.57 -14.07
C HIS A 188 2.43 8.20 -14.77
N ILE A 189 1.51 7.31 -14.41
CA ILE A 189 1.33 6.04 -15.12
C ILE A 189 0.84 6.34 -16.53
N PRO A 190 1.53 5.87 -17.61
CA PRO A 190 1.11 6.11 -18.98
C PRO A 190 -0.29 5.53 -19.26
N LYS A 191 -1.07 6.24 -20.04
CA LYS A 191 -2.44 5.80 -20.40
C LYS A 191 -2.50 4.48 -21.17
N ARG A 192 -1.41 4.14 -21.86
CA ARG A 192 -1.28 2.93 -22.70
C ARG A 192 -0.40 1.86 -22.07
N MET A 193 -0.35 1.81 -20.77
CA MET A 193 0.44 0.83 -20.03
C MET A 193 -0.38 -0.42 -19.70
#